data_d8da0f614915736b6f9baeea2a0b01fc
#
_entry.id   d8da0f614915736b6f9baeea2a0b01fc
#
_cell.length_a   1.000
_cell.length_b   1.000
_cell.length_c   1.000
_cell.angle_alpha   90.00
_cell.angle_beta   90.00
_cell.angle_gamma   90.00
#
_symmetry.space_group_name_H-M   'P 1'
#
loop_
_entity.id
_entity.type
_entity.pdbx_description
1 polymer ?
#
loop_
_entity_poly.entity_id
_entity_poly.type
_entity_poly.pdbx_seq_one_letter_code
_entity_poly.pdbx_strand_id
1 'polypeptide(L)'
;RRQCWNLHPHRTPCTACKDICPFGDAIFTRPNLVKDWDPCTDCGLCVSACRSGCIAPSPEQVQRDTAPADSDNDTVWIGCEKSTRKNTLVRACVSALSWEALAYLALNKKVVLDLTPCGQCENDLCAEHLRNELTRLVEFFGQPLFEARFTLAYEQDAAPFHSKEYSRREMMEQVTAGSKAGTKQL
;
A
#
# COMPACT_ATOMS: atom_id res chain seq x y z
N ARG A 1 -19.38 -6.06 -10.77
CA ARG A 1 -19.34 -7.25 -11.68
C ARG A 1 -19.59 -6.89 -13.16
N ARG A 2 -20.47 -5.91 -13.46
CA ARG A 2 -20.77 -5.53 -14.87
C ARG A 2 -19.59 -4.94 -15.64
N GLN A 3 -18.55 -4.47 -14.96
CA GLN A 3 -17.34 -3.88 -15.56
C GLN A 3 -16.23 -4.89 -15.85
N CYS A 4 -16.37 -6.14 -15.39
CA CYS A 4 -15.35 -7.16 -15.62
C CYS A 4 -15.22 -7.47 -17.12
N TRP A 5 -14.01 -7.41 -17.64
CA TRP A 5 -13.73 -7.69 -19.06
C TRP A 5 -14.17 -9.09 -19.49
N ASN A 6 -14.12 -10.07 -18.58
CA ASN A 6 -14.55 -11.44 -18.87
C ASN A 6 -16.07 -11.60 -19.04
N LEU A 7 -16.86 -10.56 -18.76
CA LEU A 7 -18.29 -10.53 -19.04
C LEU A 7 -18.59 -9.99 -20.45
N HIS A 8 -17.58 -9.55 -21.19
CA HIS A 8 -17.72 -9.02 -22.55
C HIS A 8 -17.18 -10.05 -23.55
N PRO A 9 -18.03 -10.66 -24.39
CA PRO A 9 -17.67 -11.82 -25.23
C PRO A 9 -16.60 -11.50 -26.31
N HIS A 10 -16.36 -10.24 -26.60
CA HIS A 10 -15.43 -9.81 -27.64
C HIS A 10 -14.07 -9.31 -27.12
N ARG A 11 -13.79 -9.49 -25.84
CA ARG A 11 -12.51 -9.08 -25.23
C ARG A 11 -11.62 -10.27 -24.92
N THR A 12 -10.32 -10.05 -24.98
CA THR A 12 -9.32 -11.03 -24.52
C THR A 12 -9.60 -11.39 -23.07
N PRO A 13 -9.62 -12.68 -22.72
CA PRO A 13 -9.79 -13.11 -21.34
C PRO A 13 -8.77 -12.42 -20.42
N CYS A 14 -9.26 -11.86 -19.32
CA CYS A 14 -8.44 -11.24 -18.29
C CYS A 14 -8.26 -12.19 -17.12
N THR A 15 -7.03 -12.45 -16.71
CA THR A 15 -6.67 -13.34 -15.60
C THR A 15 -6.06 -12.61 -14.42
N ALA A 16 -5.86 -11.29 -14.51
CA ALA A 16 -5.07 -10.49 -13.59
C ALA A 16 -5.37 -10.71 -12.09
N CYS A 17 -6.65 -10.79 -11.70
CA CYS A 17 -7.03 -11.01 -10.30
C CYS A 17 -6.69 -12.41 -9.79
N LYS A 18 -6.70 -13.42 -10.68
CA LYS A 18 -6.36 -14.79 -10.33
C LYS A 18 -4.84 -14.95 -10.29
N ASP A 19 -4.14 -14.44 -11.30
CA ASP A 19 -2.70 -14.63 -11.46
C ASP A 19 -1.89 -13.92 -10.35
N ILE A 20 -2.31 -12.71 -9.94
CA ILE A 20 -1.63 -11.96 -8.87
C ILE A 20 -1.88 -12.54 -7.47
N CYS A 21 -2.93 -13.34 -7.29
CA CYS A 21 -3.32 -13.83 -5.99
C CYS A 21 -2.45 -15.04 -5.58
N PRO A 22 -1.80 -15.04 -4.41
CA PRO A 22 -1.05 -16.21 -3.92
C PRO A 22 -1.91 -17.48 -3.80
N PHE A 23 -3.22 -17.30 -3.63
CA PHE A 23 -4.19 -18.38 -3.50
C PHE A 23 -5.14 -18.44 -4.70
N GLY A 24 -4.71 -17.97 -5.87
CA GLY A 24 -5.58 -17.77 -7.03
C GLY A 24 -6.34 -19.01 -7.46
N ASP A 25 -5.72 -20.19 -7.46
CA ASP A 25 -6.38 -21.45 -7.82
C ASP A 25 -7.34 -21.97 -6.73
N ALA A 26 -7.11 -21.63 -5.47
CA ALA A 26 -8.00 -21.99 -4.38
C ALA A 26 -9.24 -21.07 -4.34
N ILE A 27 -9.04 -19.76 -4.55
CA ILE A 27 -10.11 -18.75 -4.48
C ILE A 27 -10.94 -18.71 -5.77
N PHE A 28 -10.30 -18.80 -6.95
CA PHE A 28 -10.96 -18.60 -8.23
C PHE A 28 -11.05 -19.90 -9.02
N THR A 29 -12.26 -20.33 -9.39
CA THR A 29 -12.44 -21.41 -10.37
C THR A 29 -11.93 -20.98 -11.74
N ARG A 30 -12.23 -19.74 -12.11
CA ARG A 30 -11.74 -19.04 -13.30
C ARG A 30 -11.74 -17.54 -13.00
N PRO A 31 -11.05 -16.71 -13.81
CA PRO A 31 -11.10 -15.27 -13.62
C PRO A 31 -12.53 -14.78 -13.39
N ASN A 32 -12.74 -13.89 -12.43
CA ASN A 32 -14.02 -13.31 -12.01
C ASN A 32 -15.06 -14.27 -11.40
N LEU A 33 -14.77 -15.53 -11.25
CA LEU A 33 -15.65 -16.50 -10.60
C LEU A 33 -15.00 -17.09 -9.35
N VAL A 34 -15.40 -16.57 -8.21
CA VAL A 34 -14.97 -17.06 -6.92
C VAL A 34 -15.60 -18.41 -6.63
N LYS A 35 -14.75 -19.36 -6.23
CA LYS A 35 -15.14 -20.68 -5.76
C LYS A 35 -15.32 -20.66 -4.25
N ASP A 36 -14.32 -20.12 -3.55
CA ASP A 36 -14.22 -20.13 -2.11
C ASP A 36 -13.45 -18.91 -1.62
N TRP A 37 -13.92 -18.26 -0.56
CA TRP A 37 -13.25 -17.12 0.07
C TRP A 37 -12.43 -17.51 1.29
N ASP A 38 -12.56 -18.71 1.83
CA ASP A 38 -11.86 -19.12 3.06
C ASP A 38 -10.34 -18.95 2.98
N PRO A 39 -9.66 -19.23 1.84
CA PRO A 39 -8.24 -19.00 1.71
C PRO A 39 -7.84 -17.51 1.59
N CYS A 40 -8.79 -16.59 1.48
CA CYS A 40 -8.51 -15.18 1.26
C CYS A 40 -7.93 -14.52 2.52
N THR A 41 -6.75 -13.90 2.37
CA THR A 41 -6.08 -13.14 3.44
C THR A 41 -6.40 -11.64 3.43
N ASP A 42 -7.33 -11.19 2.59
CA ASP A 42 -7.68 -9.76 2.39
C ASP A 42 -6.46 -8.87 2.07
N CYS A 43 -5.48 -9.42 1.38
CA CYS A 43 -4.23 -8.70 1.07
C CYS A 43 -4.41 -7.52 0.10
N GLY A 44 -5.49 -7.48 -0.70
CA GLY A 44 -5.80 -6.41 -1.63
C GLY A 44 -5.12 -6.48 -3.00
N LEU A 45 -4.23 -7.44 -3.27
CA LEU A 45 -3.52 -7.57 -4.55
C LEU A 45 -4.46 -7.66 -5.76
N CYS A 46 -5.55 -8.44 -5.64
CA CYS A 46 -6.53 -8.57 -6.71
C CYS A 46 -7.31 -7.26 -6.97
N VAL A 47 -7.43 -6.41 -5.96
CA VAL A 47 -8.05 -5.08 -6.06
C VAL A 47 -7.17 -4.16 -6.92
N SER A 48 -5.88 -4.03 -6.56
CA SER A 48 -4.94 -3.18 -7.29
C SER A 48 -4.70 -3.66 -8.72
N ALA A 49 -4.69 -4.99 -8.95
CA ALA A 49 -4.54 -5.57 -10.29
C ALA A 49 -5.78 -5.46 -11.18
N CYS A 50 -6.95 -5.14 -10.64
CA CYS A 50 -8.20 -5.11 -11.39
C CYS A 50 -8.35 -3.83 -12.22
N ARG A 51 -7.77 -3.79 -13.42
CA ARG A 51 -7.81 -2.62 -14.33
C ARG A 51 -9.22 -2.14 -14.70
N SER A 52 -10.23 -3.01 -14.59
CA SER A 52 -11.62 -2.64 -14.88
C SER A 52 -12.37 -2.09 -13.66
N GLY A 53 -11.73 -2.05 -12.47
CA GLY A 53 -12.38 -1.65 -11.23
C GLY A 53 -13.54 -2.56 -10.77
N CYS A 54 -13.63 -3.76 -11.34
CA CYS A 54 -14.69 -4.72 -11.00
C CYS A 54 -14.54 -5.24 -9.56
N ILE A 55 -13.31 -5.39 -9.10
CA ILE A 55 -12.96 -5.64 -7.71
C ILE A 55 -12.52 -4.29 -7.15
N ALA A 56 -13.30 -3.77 -6.21
CA ALA A 56 -13.03 -2.48 -5.57
C ALA A 56 -12.58 -2.70 -4.12
N PRO A 57 -11.76 -1.80 -3.57
CA PRO A 57 -11.42 -1.84 -2.15
C PRO A 57 -12.67 -1.59 -1.30
N SER A 58 -12.71 -2.13 -0.08
CA SER A 58 -13.74 -1.77 0.88
C SER A 58 -13.54 -0.31 1.35
N PRO A 59 -14.59 0.37 1.85
CA PRO A 59 -14.45 1.71 2.43
C PRO A 59 -13.38 1.77 3.54
N GLU A 60 -13.31 0.73 4.38
CA GLU A 60 -12.34 0.62 5.45
C GLU A 60 -10.91 0.46 4.92
N GLN A 61 -10.74 -0.27 3.81
CA GLN A 61 -9.45 -0.39 3.15
C GLN A 61 -9.01 0.94 2.55
N VAL A 62 -9.92 1.66 1.87
CA VAL A 62 -9.63 3.01 1.34
C VAL A 62 -9.21 3.94 2.48
N GLN A 63 -9.95 3.95 3.58
CA GLN A 63 -9.65 4.78 4.72
C GLN A 63 -8.26 4.46 5.31
N ARG A 64 -7.92 3.20 5.48
CA ARG A 64 -6.58 2.79 5.97
C ARG A 64 -5.47 3.23 5.03
N ASP A 65 -5.67 3.10 3.72
CA ASP A 65 -4.65 3.40 2.72
C ASP A 65 -4.43 4.91 2.55
N THR A 66 -5.43 5.72 2.85
CA THR A 66 -5.38 7.19 2.71
C THR A 66 -5.14 7.93 4.03
N ALA A 67 -5.41 7.32 5.17
CA ALA A 67 -5.24 7.94 6.49
C ALA A 67 -3.85 8.58 6.73
N PRO A 68 -2.73 8.05 6.21
CA PRO A 68 -1.43 8.72 6.37
C PRO A 68 -1.34 10.11 5.74
N ALA A 69 -2.22 10.46 4.79
CA ALA A 69 -2.26 11.81 4.21
C ALA A 69 -2.65 12.88 5.24
N ASP A 70 -3.46 12.51 6.24
CA ASP A 70 -3.97 13.41 7.29
C ASP A 70 -3.03 13.52 8.50
N SER A 71 -1.89 12.79 8.49
CA SER A 71 -0.90 12.85 9.57
C SER A 71 -0.09 14.15 9.53
N ASP A 72 0.47 14.57 10.67
CA ASP A 72 1.36 15.74 10.75
C ASP A 72 2.74 15.54 10.10
N ASN A 73 3.09 14.29 9.75
CA ASN A 73 4.36 13.97 9.15
C ASN A 73 4.36 14.33 7.65
N ASP A 74 5.39 15.01 7.18
CA ASP A 74 5.57 15.36 5.76
C ASP A 74 5.90 14.15 4.87
N THR A 75 6.29 13.03 5.48
CA THR A 75 6.72 11.83 4.77
C THR A 75 5.94 10.61 5.25
N VAL A 76 5.43 9.84 4.30
CA VAL A 76 4.75 8.56 4.53
C VAL A 76 5.67 7.43 4.10
N TRP A 77 6.01 6.56 5.03
CA TRP A 77 6.76 5.32 4.78
C TRP A 77 5.78 4.17 4.57
N ILE A 78 5.90 3.50 3.45
CA ILE A 78 5.03 2.38 3.07
C ILE A 78 5.88 1.13 2.90
N GLY A 79 5.55 0.09 3.64
CA GLY A 79 6.26 -1.19 3.56
C GLY A 79 5.31 -2.38 3.58
N CYS A 80 5.87 -3.56 3.35
CA CYS A 80 5.14 -4.81 3.52
C CYS A 80 5.39 -5.43 4.90
N GLU A 81 4.59 -6.43 5.25
CA GLU A 81 4.70 -7.16 6.53
C GLU A 81 6.07 -7.84 6.72
N LYS A 82 6.81 -8.08 5.63
CA LYS A 82 8.18 -8.64 5.69
C LYS A 82 9.25 -7.58 5.94
N SER A 83 8.88 -6.29 5.96
CA SER A 83 9.82 -5.20 6.22
C SER A 83 10.26 -5.20 7.68
N THR A 84 11.55 -5.04 7.92
CA THR A 84 12.13 -4.83 9.25
C THR A 84 12.10 -3.35 9.67
N ARG A 85 11.73 -2.45 8.76
CA ARG A 85 11.61 -1.01 9.04
C ARG A 85 10.28 -0.69 9.69
N LYS A 86 10.27 0.36 10.50
CA LYS A 86 9.02 0.91 11.04
C LYS A 86 8.37 1.78 9.96
N ASN A 87 7.40 1.22 9.27
CA ASN A 87 6.64 1.92 8.23
C ASN A 87 5.38 2.59 8.83
N THR A 88 4.98 3.73 8.24
CA THR A 88 3.74 4.44 8.60
C THR A 88 2.51 3.65 8.15
N LEU A 89 2.60 3.07 6.96
CA LEU A 89 1.58 2.21 6.39
C LEU A 89 2.19 0.84 6.07
N VAL A 90 1.65 -0.21 6.67
CA VAL A 90 2.06 -1.59 6.42
C VAL A 90 0.94 -2.33 5.72
N ARG A 91 1.27 -3.01 4.63
CA ARG A 91 0.38 -3.87 3.86
C ARG A 91 1.00 -5.26 3.71
N ALA A 92 0.18 -6.27 3.40
CA ALA A 92 0.71 -7.60 3.08
C ALA A 92 1.77 -7.54 1.95
N CYS A 93 1.55 -6.67 0.98
CA CYS A 93 2.51 -6.33 -0.05
C CYS A 93 2.34 -4.85 -0.46
N VAL A 94 3.43 -4.14 -0.75
CA VAL A 94 3.38 -2.75 -1.24
C VAL A 94 2.58 -2.64 -2.55
N SER A 95 2.66 -3.65 -3.43
CA SER A 95 1.90 -3.70 -4.68
C SER A 95 0.38 -3.91 -4.51
N ALA A 96 -0.10 -4.09 -3.27
CA ALA A 96 -1.54 -4.08 -2.98
C ALA A 96 -2.15 -2.67 -3.03
N LEU A 97 -1.32 -1.63 -2.94
CA LEU A 97 -1.76 -0.25 -3.14
C LEU A 97 -1.88 0.05 -4.63
N SER A 98 -3.03 0.57 -5.03
CA SER A 98 -3.22 1.03 -6.40
C SER A 98 -2.46 2.34 -6.66
N TRP A 99 -2.15 2.63 -7.93
CA TRP A 99 -1.49 3.87 -8.30
C TRP A 99 -2.30 5.11 -7.86
N GLU A 100 -3.64 5.02 -7.82
CA GLU A 100 -4.51 6.11 -7.37
C GLU A 100 -4.32 6.41 -5.88
N ALA A 101 -4.22 5.37 -5.05
CA ALA A 101 -3.95 5.54 -3.62
C ALA A 101 -2.56 6.13 -3.38
N LEU A 102 -1.55 5.65 -4.10
CA LEU A 102 -0.20 6.20 -4.05
C LEU A 102 -0.16 7.66 -4.54
N ALA A 103 -0.87 7.98 -5.63
CA ALA A 103 -0.97 9.33 -6.15
C ALA A 103 -1.63 10.26 -5.12
N TYR A 104 -2.72 9.84 -4.49
CA TYR A 104 -3.39 10.62 -3.46
C TYR A 104 -2.45 10.96 -2.29
N LEU A 105 -1.69 9.99 -1.80
CA LEU A 105 -0.70 10.22 -0.75
C LEU A 105 0.38 11.20 -1.23
N ALA A 106 0.89 11.05 -2.46
CA ALA A 106 1.95 11.87 -3.00
C ALA A 106 1.55 13.30 -3.34
N LEU A 107 0.26 13.59 -3.55
CA LEU A 107 -0.23 14.96 -3.70
C LEU A 107 0.00 15.80 -2.43
N ASN A 108 -0.07 15.17 -1.26
CA ASN A 108 -0.01 15.84 0.03
C ASN A 108 1.32 15.62 0.76
N LYS A 109 2.02 14.52 0.49
CA LYS A 109 3.18 14.05 1.24
C LYS A 109 4.33 13.63 0.32
N LYS A 110 5.51 13.44 0.89
CA LYS A 110 6.56 12.62 0.29
C LYS A 110 6.28 11.15 0.61
N VAL A 111 6.39 10.29 -0.36
CA VAL A 111 6.13 8.86 -0.23
C VAL A 111 7.43 8.10 -0.36
N VAL A 112 7.76 7.30 0.65
CA VAL A 112 8.89 6.39 0.61
C VAL A 112 8.36 4.96 0.56
N LEU A 113 8.68 4.24 -0.50
CA LEU A 113 8.35 2.83 -0.64
C LEU A 113 9.51 1.99 -0.14
N ASP A 114 9.31 1.26 0.96
CA ASP A 114 10.30 0.32 1.46
C ASP A 114 10.23 -0.98 0.67
N LEU A 115 11.14 -1.11 -0.27
CA LEU A 115 11.30 -2.26 -1.15
C LEU A 115 12.45 -3.18 -0.73
N THR A 116 13.01 -2.97 0.47
CA THR A 116 14.10 -3.79 1.02
C THR A 116 13.79 -5.30 0.95
N PRO A 117 12.57 -5.77 1.33
CA PRO A 117 12.26 -7.19 1.25
C PRO A 117 12.05 -7.72 -0.17
N CYS A 118 11.84 -6.84 -1.15
CA CYS A 118 11.47 -7.25 -2.51
C CYS A 118 12.61 -8.01 -3.23
N GLY A 119 13.87 -7.72 -2.90
CA GLY A 119 15.02 -8.41 -3.48
C GLY A 119 15.11 -9.91 -3.14
N GLN A 120 14.42 -10.34 -2.08
CA GLN A 120 14.37 -11.74 -1.63
C GLN A 120 12.93 -12.30 -1.65
N CYS A 121 12.00 -11.57 -2.29
CA CYS A 121 10.61 -11.97 -2.34
C CYS A 121 10.39 -13.02 -3.42
N GLU A 122 9.77 -14.14 -3.06
CA GLU A 122 9.47 -15.26 -3.97
C GLU A 122 8.32 -14.93 -4.96
N ASN A 123 7.66 -13.77 -4.82
CA ASN A 123 6.52 -13.41 -5.65
C ASN A 123 6.89 -12.39 -6.72
N ASP A 124 7.38 -12.88 -7.85
CA ASP A 124 7.78 -12.06 -9.00
C ASP A 124 6.63 -11.26 -9.61
N LEU A 125 5.39 -11.79 -9.56
CA LEU A 125 4.20 -11.12 -10.09
C LEU A 125 3.90 -9.82 -9.34
N CYS A 126 4.14 -9.80 -8.03
CA CYS A 126 3.99 -8.57 -7.22
C CYS A 126 5.01 -7.50 -7.63
N ALA A 127 6.25 -7.90 -7.93
CA ALA A 127 7.28 -6.97 -8.35
C ALA A 127 6.99 -6.38 -9.74
N GLU A 128 6.52 -7.19 -10.68
CA GLU A 128 6.09 -6.74 -11.99
C GLU A 128 4.88 -5.81 -11.90
N HIS A 129 3.88 -6.18 -11.09
CA HIS A 129 2.70 -5.34 -10.88
C HIS A 129 3.07 -3.99 -10.29
N LEU A 130 3.94 -3.95 -9.27
CA LEU A 130 4.42 -2.70 -8.68
C LEU A 130 5.12 -1.82 -9.72
N ARG A 131 5.99 -2.38 -10.57
CA ARG A 131 6.63 -1.62 -11.66
C ARG A 131 5.61 -0.98 -12.60
N ASN A 132 4.54 -1.70 -12.93
CA ASN A 132 3.47 -1.17 -13.78
C ASN A 132 2.72 -0.01 -13.10
N GLU A 133 2.46 -0.11 -11.79
CA GLU A 133 1.81 0.97 -11.03
C GLU A 133 2.73 2.20 -10.89
N LEU A 134 4.04 1.99 -10.68
CA LEU A 134 5.02 3.09 -10.66
C LEU A 134 5.15 3.77 -12.03
N THR A 135 5.09 3.01 -13.13
CA THR A 135 5.09 3.58 -14.48
C THR A 135 3.90 4.51 -14.69
N ARG A 136 2.71 4.13 -14.24
CA ARG A 136 1.51 5.00 -14.28
C ARG A 136 1.67 6.27 -13.45
N LEU A 137 2.32 6.17 -12.30
CA LEU A 137 2.62 7.35 -11.48
C LEU A 137 3.58 8.30 -12.19
N VAL A 138 4.59 7.77 -12.88
CA VAL A 138 5.49 8.57 -13.71
C VAL A 138 4.73 9.23 -14.87
N GLU A 139 3.83 8.51 -15.54
CA GLU A 139 2.98 9.07 -16.60
C GLU A 139 2.05 10.16 -16.05
N PHE A 140 1.51 10.00 -14.85
CA PHE A 140 0.59 10.95 -14.22
C PHE A 140 1.29 12.23 -13.73
N PHE A 141 2.41 12.10 -13.03
CA PHE A 141 3.12 13.24 -12.42
C PHE A 141 4.16 13.87 -13.36
N GLY A 142 4.66 13.12 -14.34
CA GLY A 142 5.91 13.39 -15.04
C GLY A 142 7.13 13.06 -14.18
N GLN A 143 8.24 12.69 -14.83
CA GLN A 143 9.46 12.23 -14.18
C GLN A 143 9.98 13.19 -13.08
N PRO A 144 10.09 14.52 -13.29
CA PRO A 144 10.65 15.41 -12.26
C PRO A 144 9.81 15.46 -10.97
N LEU A 145 8.47 15.47 -11.09
CA LEU A 145 7.62 15.54 -9.93
C LEU A 145 7.53 14.18 -9.22
N PHE A 146 7.56 13.08 -9.98
CA PHE A 146 7.64 11.74 -9.40
C PHE A 146 8.90 11.61 -8.53
N GLU A 147 10.09 11.97 -9.03
CA GLU A 147 11.34 11.92 -8.26
C GLU A 147 11.34 12.84 -7.04
N ALA A 148 10.64 13.97 -7.12
CA ALA A 148 10.50 14.88 -5.98
C ALA A 148 9.55 14.35 -4.89
N ARG A 149 8.61 13.48 -5.25
CA ARG A 149 7.56 12.96 -4.36
C ARG A 149 7.78 11.54 -3.90
N PHE A 150 8.44 10.71 -4.69
CA PHE A 150 8.66 9.30 -4.40
C PHE A 150 10.13 8.99 -4.16
N THR A 151 10.39 8.18 -3.16
CA THR A 151 11.70 7.56 -2.91
C THR A 151 11.51 6.05 -2.84
N LEU A 152 12.31 5.30 -3.61
CA LEU A 152 12.30 3.85 -3.61
C LEU A 152 13.50 3.37 -2.77
N ALA A 153 13.26 2.80 -1.61
CA ALA A 153 14.28 2.34 -0.68
C ALA A 153 14.51 0.83 -0.86
N TYR A 154 15.63 0.45 -1.46
CA TYR A 154 16.00 -0.94 -1.73
C TYR A 154 16.99 -1.53 -0.72
N GLU A 155 17.73 -0.71 0.02
CA GLU A 155 18.76 -1.13 0.96
C GLU A 155 18.45 -0.67 2.39
N GLN A 156 19.01 -1.38 3.36
CA GLN A 156 18.77 -1.07 4.78
C GLN A 156 19.36 0.29 5.19
N ASP A 157 20.37 0.78 4.47
CA ASP A 157 21.10 2.02 4.79
C ASP A 157 20.46 3.31 4.26
N ALA A 158 19.36 3.22 3.51
CA ALA A 158 18.60 4.40 3.13
C ALA A 158 18.03 5.05 4.40
N ALA A 159 18.56 6.17 4.76
CA ALA A 159 18.37 7.06 5.91
C ALA A 159 17.52 6.50 7.08
N PRO A 160 18.07 6.42 8.28
CA PRO A 160 17.32 5.91 9.42
C PRO A 160 16.05 6.74 9.57
N PHE A 161 14.91 6.06 9.66
CA PHE A 161 13.72 6.65 10.22
C PHE A 161 14.10 7.01 11.67
N HIS A 162 14.38 8.28 11.90
CA HIS A 162 14.49 8.79 13.25
C HIS A 162 13.09 8.76 13.86
N SER A 163 12.66 7.59 14.38
CA SER A 163 11.78 7.63 15.51
C SER A 163 12.54 8.43 16.57
N LYS A 164 12.04 9.56 17.03
CA LYS A 164 12.51 10.12 18.29
C LYS A 164 12.43 9.01 19.29
N GLU A 165 13.55 8.35 19.58
CA GLU A 165 13.67 7.50 20.75
C GLU A 165 13.54 8.43 21.93
N TYR A 166 12.35 8.56 22.45
CA TYR A 166 12.13 9.22 23.71
C TYR A 166 12.84 8.39 24.78
N SER A 167 13.81 8.99 25.43
CA SER A 167 14.35 8.38 26.64
C SER A 167 13.22 8.15 27.62
N ARG A 168 13.35 7.16 28.52
CA ARG A 168 12.36 6.88 29.56
C ARG A 168 11.91 8.16 30.30
N ARG A 169 12.80 9.12 30.43
CA ARG A 169 12.58 10.40 31.09
C ARG A 169 11.71 11.33 30.23
N GLU A 170 11.96 11.46 28.96
CA GLU A 170 11.17 12.28 28.03
C GLU A 170 9.76 11.72 27.86
N MET A 171 9.60 10.39 27.86
CA MET A 171 8.30 9.74 27.80
C MET A 171 7.48 10.02 29.07
N MET A 172 8.12 10.02 30.25
CA MET A 172 7.47 10.36 31.52
C MET A 172 7.10 11.86 31.61
N GLU A 173 7.91 12.74 31.04
CA GLU A 173 7.62 14.18 30.96
C GLU A 173 6.43 14.48 30.04
N GLN A 174 6.26 13.77 28.93
CA GLN A 174 5.09 13.92 28.07
C GLN A 174 3.81 13.38 28.72
N VAL A 175 3.87 12.25 29.42
CA VAL A 175 2.73 11.70 30.16
C VAL A 175 2.29 12.66 31.26
N THR A 176 3.24 13.28 31.98
CA THR A 176 2.92 14.25 33.06
C THR A 176 2.44 15.60 32.50
N ALA A 177 2.91 16.03 31.34
CA ALA A 177 2.43 17.23 30.66
C ALA A 177 0.98 17.07 30.13
N GLY A 178 0.68 15.89 29.56
CA GLY A 178 -0.69 15.54 29.12
C GLY A 178 -1.69 15.48 30.27
N SER A 179 -1.28 15.00 31.44
CA SER A 179 -2.13 14.92 32.65
C SER A 179 -2.44 16.30 33.23
N LYS A 180 -1.56 17.29 33.08
CA LYS A 180 -1.78 18.67 33.55
C LYS A 180 -2.68 19.50 32.62
N ALA A 181 -2.80 19.14 31.34
CA ALA A 181 -3.70 19.80 30.42
C ALA A 181 -5.17 19.39 30.62
N GLY A 182 -5.43 18.17 31.14
CA GLY A 182 -6.77 17.65 31.42
C GLY A 182 -7.44 18.21 32.68
N THR A 183 -6.71 18.89 33.55
CA THR A 183 -7.24 19.35 34.89
C THR A 183 -7.65 20.85 34.90
N LYS A 184 -7.66 21.52 33.76
CA LYS A 184 -8.04 22.95 33.63
C LYS A 184 -9.41 23.20 32.99
N GLN A 185 -10.24 22.15 32.83
CA GLN A 185 -11.64 22.29 32.42
C GLN A 185 -12.53 21.51 33.40
N LEU A 186 -12.74 22.06 34.56
CA LEU A 186 -13.89 21.86 35.43
C LEU A 186 -14.16 23.19 36.17
#